data_4158a1f4cd25452b93a3e4ccb920d230
#
_entry.id   4158a1f4cd25452b93a3e4ccb920d230
#
_cell.length_a   1.000
_cell.length_b   1.000
_cell.length_c   1.000
_cell.angle_alpha   90.00
_cell.angle_beta   90.00
_cell.angle_gamma   90.00
#
_symmetry.space_group_name_H-M   'P 1'
#
loop_
_entity.id
_entity.type
_entity.pdbx_description
1 polymer ?
#
loop_
_entity_poly.entity_id
_entity_poly.type
_entity_poly.pdbx_seq_one_letter_code
_entity_poly.pdbx_strand_id
1 'polypeptide(L)'
;MSIIDKPKILLIDDDIWQSDIYVNVLKNNYEIKSTQNLNNAIKLIESWSPQLIIADVLLSGETIFTLLNELQSDVYLGKIPVVIITNIADRLSGIDLKAYGINYLLDKSKITPQDILAAARRIL
;
A
#
# COMPACT_ATOMS: atom_id res chain seq x y z
N MET A 1 28.39 13.77 7.93
CA MET A 1 27.05 13.30 8.30
C MET A 1 26.49 12.38 7.21
N SER A 2 26.02 11.27 7.61
CA SER A 2 25.32 10.41 6.67
C SER A 2 23.87 10.86 6.53
N ILE A 3 23.40 10.94 5.30
CA ILE A 3 21.98 11.12 5.04
C ILE A 3 21.38 9.73 5.09
N ILE A 4 20.49 9.50 6.02
CA ILE A 4 19.76 8.24 6.08
C ILE A 4 18.58 8.36 5.13
N ASP A 5 18.59 7.56 4.09
CA ASP A 5 17.47 7.50 3.17
C ASP A 5 16.26 6.93 3.90
N LYS A 6 15.15 7.63 3.79
CA LYS A 6 13.89 7.15 4.32
C LYS A 6 13.38 6.00 3.46
N PRO A 7 12.83 4.93 4.07
CA PRO A 7 12.16 3.90 3.30
C PRO A 7 11.03 4.47 2.45
N LYS A 8 10.83 3.88 1.28
CA LYS A 8 9.88 4.35 0.28
C LYS A 8 8.55 3.61 0.40
N ILE A 9 7.46 4.36 0.50
CA ILE A 9 6.10 3.82 0.54
C ILE A 9 5.31 4.34 -0.64
N LEU A 10 4.69 3.44 -1.38
CA LEU A 10 3.72 3.78 -2.42
C LEU A 10 2.32 3.64 -1.85
N LEU A 11 1.55 4.72 -1.92
CA LEU A 11 0.17 4.76 -1.47
C LEU A 11 -0.75 4.77 -2.70
N ILE A 12 -1.67 3.81 -2.77
CA ILE A 12 -2.62 3.68 -3.89
C ILE A 12 -4.03 3.82 -3.34
N ASP A 13 -4.66 4.95 -3.60
CA ASP A 13 -6.02 5.24 -3.15
C ASP A 13 -6.64 6.29 -4.07
N ASP A 14 -7.85 6.08 -4.54
CA ASP A 14 -8.53 7.03 -5.40
C ASP A 14 -9.20 8.17 -4.62
N ASP A 15 -9.26 8.08 -3.30
CA ASP A 15 -9.73 9.15 -2.41
C ASP A 15 -8.55 10.04 -2.00
N ILE A 16 -8.45 11.22 -2.62
CA ILE A 16 -7.35 12.16 -2.37
C ILE A 16 -7.33 12.64 -0.92
N TRP A 17 -8.49 12.88 -0.34
CA TRP A 17 -8.59 13.35 1.05
C TRP A 17 -8.01 12.33 2.03
N GLN A 18 -8.34 11.07 1.81
CA GLN A 18 -7.84 9.98 2.62
C GLN A 18 -6.33 9.80 2.43
N SER A 19 -5.86 9.89 1.18
CA SER A 19 -4.43 9.81 0.87
C SER A 19 -3.64 10.90 1.58
N ASP A 20 -4.13 12.14 1.59
CA ASP A 20 -3.46 13.26 2.24
C ASP A 20 -3.32 13.04 3.75
N ILE A 21 -4.34 12.47 4.38
CA ILE A 21 -4.29 12.14 5.81
C ILE A 21 -3.20 11.12 6.08
N TYR A 22 -3.10 10.07 5.26
CA TYR A 22 -2.08 9.03 5.41
C TYR A 22 -0.67 9.57 5.15
N VAL A 23 -0.51 10.38 4.12
CA VAL A 23 0.77 11.03 3.82
C VAL A 23 1.24 11.86 5.01
N ASN A 24 0.34 12.62 5.64
CA ASN A 24 0.68 13.47 6.77
C ASN A 24 1.25 12.71 7.96
N VAL A 25 0.76 11.51 8.26
CA VAL A 25 1.28 10.74 9.38
C VAL A 25 2.55 9.97 9.02
N LEU A 26 2.79 9.69 7.74
CA LEU A 26 3.92 8.88 7.29
C LEU A 26 5.13 9.70 6.86
N LYS A 27 4.95 10.91 6.38
CA LYS A 27 5.99 11.68 5.68
C LYS A 27 7.22 12.02 6.53
N ASN A 28 7.09 12.07 7.84
CA ASN A 28 8.22 12.39 8.71
C ASN A 28 9.25 11.26 8.77
N ASN A 29 8.80 10.02 8.57
CA ASN A 29 9.64 8.83 8.70
C ASN A 29 9.90 8.13 7.36
N TYR A 30 9.08 8.40 6.34
CA TYR A 30 9.12 7.70 5.07
C TYR A 30 9.04 8.66 3.90
N GLU A 31 9.62 8.25 2.77
CA GLU A 31 9.44 8.93 1.50
C GLU A 31 8.18 8.35 0.84
N ILE A 32 7.18 9.20 0.59
CA ILE A 32 5.86 8.77 0.13
C ILE A 32 5.62 9.27 -1.29
N LYS A 33 5.17 8.36 -2.16
CA LYS A 33 4.49 8.73 -3.40
C LYS A 33 3.10 8.16 -3.37
N SER A 34 2.14 8.89 -3.92
CA SER A 34 0.76 8.44 -3.99
C SER A 34 0.25 8.49 -5.41
N THR A 35 -0.65 7.57 -5.72
CA THR A 35 -1.32 7.52 -7.01
C THR A 35 -2.75 7.06 -6.83
N GLN A 36 -3.60 7.40 -7.81
CA GLN A 36 -5.03 7.10 -7.77
C GLN A 36 -5.42 5.93 -8.65
N ASN A 37 -4.53 5.46 -9.51
CA ASN A 37 -4.87 4.41 -10.46
C ASN A 37 -3.74 3.39 -10.62
N LEU A 38 -4.12 2.21 -11.12
CA LEU A 38 -3.21 1.08 -11.23
C LEU A 38 -2.11 1.27 -12.28
N ASN A 39 -2.41 1.95 -13.39
CA ASN A 39 -1.41 2.17 -14.43
C ASN A 39 -0.23 2.99 -13.93
N ASN A 40 -0.50 4.06 -13.20
CA ASN A 40 0.55 4.86 -12.57
C ASN A 40 1.26 4.09 -11.47
N ALA A 41 0.52 3.27 -10.72
CA ALA A 41 1.11 2.44 -9.66
C ALA A 41 2.16 1.48 -10.24
N ILE A 42 1.85 0.80 -11.34
CA ILE A 42 2.79 -0.12 -11.99
C ILE A 42 4.06 0.62 -12.40
N LYS A 43 3.92 1.79 -13.03
CA LYS A 43 5.06 2.60 -13.45
C LYS A 43 5.94 3.03 -12.26
N LEU A 44 5.33 3.44 -11.16
CA LEU A 44 6.05 3.84 -9.97
C LEU A 44 6.76 2.65 -9.30
N ILE A 45 6.12 1.50 -9.27
CA ILE A 45 6.73 0.29 -8.72
C ILE A 45 7.98 -0.07 -9.50
N GLU A 46 7.92 -0.05 -10.82
CA GLU A 46 9.05 -0.39 -11.68
C GLU A 46 10.17 0.65 -11.64
N SER A 47 9.83 1.94 -11.64
CA SER A 47 10.83 3.01 -11.75
C SER A 47 11.36 3.50 -10.42
N TRP A 48 10.60 3.37 -9.34
CA TRP A 48 10.94 3.94 -8.04
C TRP A 48 11.27 2.90 -6.98
N SER A 49 10.82 1.67 -7.16
CA SER A 49 11.10 0.53 -6.27
C SER A 49 10.68 0.79 -4.82
N PRO A 50 9.39 0.96 -4.54
CA PRO A 50 8.92 1.14 -3.17
C PRO A 50 9.23 -0.10 -2.31
N GLN A 51 9.41 0.12 -1.02
CA GLN A 51 9.69 -0.94 -0.04
C GLN A 51 8.42 -1.42 0.65
N LEU A 52 7.32 -0.71 0.49
CA LEU A 52 6.00 -1.06 1.01
C LEU A 52 4.94 -0.45 0.10
N ILE A 53 3.88 -1.20 -0.15
CA ILE A 53 2.68 -0.71 -0.83
C ILE A 53 1.54 -0.66 0.18
N ILE A 54 0.89 0.48 0.29
CA ILE A 54 -0.34 0.64 1.07
C ILE A 54 -1.45 0.99 0.09
N ALA A 55 -2.50 0.19 0.04
CA ALA A 55 -3.52 0.35 -1.00
C ALA A 55 -4.92 0.04 -0.50
N ASP A 56 -5.91 0.72 -1.10
CA ASP A 56 -7.31 0.31 -1.03
C ASP A 56 -7.56 -0.82 -2.02
N VAL A 57 -8.61 -1.60 -1.77
CA VAL A 57 -9.03 -2.67 -2.68
C VAL A 57 -9.77 -2.11 -3.88
N LEU A 58 -10.71 -1.18 -3.64
CA LEU A 58 -11.57 -0.63 -4.68
C LEU A 58 -10.98 0.66 -5.21
N LEU A 59 -10.60 0.63 -6.47
CA LEU A 59 -10.08 1.78 -7.21
C LEU A 59 -11.00 1.99 -8.41
N SER A 60 -11.13 3.19 -8.90
CA SER A 60 -12.11 3.53 -9.95
C SER A 60 -12.20 2.49 -11.06
N GLY A 61 -13.26 1.67 -11.01
CA GLY A 61 -13.52 0.63 -12.01
C GLY A 61 -12.65 -0.62 -11.92
N GLU A 62 -11.71 -0.72 -10.98
CA GLU A 62 -10.77 -1.82 -10.87
C GLU A 62 -10.56 -2.21 -9.41
N THR A 63 -9.98 -3.38 -9.19
CA THR A 63 -9.54 -3.78 -7.85
C THR A 63 -8.02 -3.91 -7.81
N ILE A 64 -7.46 -3.74 -6.61
CA ILE A 64 -6.02 -3.89 -6.38
C ILE A 64 -5.52 -5.30 -6.74
N PHE A 65 -6.38 -6.31 -6.73
CA PHE A 65 -5.98 -7.70 -6.96
C PHE A 65 -5.38 -7.92 -8.34
N THR A 66 -5.80 -7.17 -9.35
CA THR A 66 -5.18 -7.21 -10.68
C THR A 66 -3.70 -6.87 -10.61
N LEU A 67 -3.36 -5.80 -9.90
CA LEU A 67 -1.97 -5.38 -9.69
C LEU A 67 -1.21 -6.43 -8.87
N LEU A 68 -1.80 -6.91 -7.78
CA LEU A 68 -1.12 -7.86 -6.91
C LEU A 68 -0.81 -9.18 -7.63
N ASN A 69 -1.70 -9.64 -8.51
CA ASN A 69 -1.44 -10.81 -9.34
C ASN A 69 -0.24 -10.59 -10.26
N GLU A 70 -0.14 -9.44 -10.88
CA GLU A 70 1.01 -9.11 -11.74
C GLU A 70 2.31 -9.09 -10.94
N LEU A 71 2.29 -8.48 -9.75
CA LEU A 71 3.48 -8.42 -8.91
C LEU A 71 3.94 -9.82 -8.49
N GLN A 72 3.01 -10.70 -8.15
CA GLN A 72 3.35 -12.07 -7.75
C GLN A 72 3.97 -12.90 -8.86
N SER A 73 3.77 -12.54 -10.12
CA SER A 73 4.41 -13.21 -11.24
C SER A 73 5.88 -12.81 -11.43
N ASP A 74 6.34 -11.78 -10.73
CA ASP A 74 7.72 -11.30 -10.78
C ASP A 74 8.45 -11.67 -9.48
N VAL A 75 9.65 -12.25 -9.61
CA VAL A 75 10.43 -12.74 -8.47
C VAL A 75 10.78 -11.64 -7.48
N TYR A 76 11.09 -10.45 -7.98
CA TYR A 76 11.49 -9.33 -7.13
C TYR A 76 10.30 -8.51 -6.65
N LEU A 77 9.38 -8.17 -7.54
CA LEU A 77 8.24 -7.32 -7.23
C LEU A 77 7.24 -8.03 -6.31
N GLY A 78 7.12 -9.35 -6.42
CA GLY A 78 6.25 -10.14 -5.55
C GLY A 78 6.70 -10.18 -4.10
N LYS A 79 7.92 -9.75 -3.79
CA LYS A 79 8.44 -9.68 -2.42
C LYS A 79 8.11 -8.37 -1.72
N ILE A 80 7.61 -7.37 -2.45
CA ILE A 80 7.22 -6.10 -1.84
C ILE A 80 6.05 -6.34 -0.89
N PRO A 81 6.19 -6.03 0.40
CA PRO A 81 5.09 -6.19 1.34
C PRO A 81 3.93 -5.25 1.02
N VAL A 82 2.72 -5.69 1.32
CA VAL A 82 1.50 -4.95 1.01
C VAL A 82 0.62 -4.86 2.25
N VAL A 83 0.12 -3.66 2.52
CA VAL A 83 -0.92 -3.39 3.51
C VAL A 83 -2.16 -2.94 2.77
N ILE A 84 -3.26 -3.61 2.97
CA ILE A 84 -4.55 -3.23 2.41
C ILE A 84 -5.36 -2.47 3.46
N ILE A 85 -5.93 -1.34 3.07
CA ILE A 85 -6.81 -0.54 3.91
C ILE A 85 -8.11 -0.35 3.14
N THR A 86 -9.20 -0.92 3.63
CA THR A 86 -10.45 -0.91 2.86
C THR A 86 -11.69 -0.89 3.74
N ASN A 87 -12.78 -0.36 3.20
CA ASN A 87 -14.10 -0.40 3.84
C ASN A 87 -14.80 -1.75 3.68
N ILE A 88 -14.28 -2.64 2.84
CA ILE A 88 -14.87 -3.97 2.59
C ILE A 88 -14.07 -5.12 3.18
N ALA A 89 -13.29 -4.86 4.23
CA ALA A 89 -12.42 -5.86 4.85
C ALA A 89 -13.18 -7.13 5.25
N ASP A 90 -14.40 -6.99 5.74
CA ASP A 90 -15.25 -8.12 6.13
C ASP A 90 -15.65 -9.02 4.95
N ARG A 91 -15.68 -8.50 3.73
CA ARG A 91 -15.99 -9.26 2.52
C ARG A 91 -14.80 -10.06 2.00
N LEU A 92 -13.62 -9.82 2.55
CA LEU A 92 -12.38 -10.42 2.10
C LEU A 92 -11.91 -11.60 2.96
N SER A 93 -12.76 -12.07 3.88
CA SER A 93 -12.39 -13.12 4.85
C SER A 93 -11.98 -14.45 4.22
N GLY A 94 -12.44 -14.74 3.01
CA GLY A 94 -12.09 -15.97 2.30
C GLY A 94 -10.87 -15.89 1.39
N ILE A 95 -10.20 -14.75 1.35
CA ILE A 95 -9.08 -14.53 0.45
C ILE A 95 -7.77 -14.99 1.09
N ASP A 96 -6.95 -15.68 0.31
CA ASP A 96 -5.59 -16.06 0.73
C ASP A 96 -4.67 -14.84 0.62
N LEU A 97 -4.54 -14.11 1.73
CA LEU A 97 -3.75 -12.89 1.77
C LEU A 97 -2.28 -13.13 1.40
N LYS A 98 -1.71 -14.23 1.85
CA LYS A 98 -0.32 -14.56 1.56
C LYS A 98 -0.05 -14.76 0.08
N ALA A 99 -0.99 -15.36 -0.64
CA ALA A 99 -0.87 -15.57 -2.08
C ALA A 99 -0.77 -14.26 -2.85
N TYR A 100 -1.31 -13.18 -2.29
CA TYR A 100 -1.22 -11.84 -2.88
C TYR A 100 -0.10 -10.99 -2.31
N GLY A 101 0.70 -11.53 -1.39
CA GLY A 101 1.74 -10.74 -0.73
C GLY A 101 1.23 -9.75 0.29
N ILE A 102 -0.01 -9.92 0.77
CA ILE A 102 -0.65 -9.00 1.72
C ILE A 102 -0.23 -9.37 3.15
N ASN A 103 0.41 -8.43 3.84
CA ASN A 103 0.87 -8.62 5.22
C ASN A 103 -0.21 -8.25 6.23
N TYR A 104 -0.97 -7.20 5.97
CA TYR A 104 -2.05 -6.74 6.84
C TYR A 104 -3.24 -6.31 6.02
N LEU A 105 -4.42 -6.65 6.52
CA LEU A 105 -5.71 -6.19 6.00
C LEU A 105 -6.38 -5.37 7.10
N LEU A 106 -6.54 -4.07 6.86
CA LEU A 106 -7.07 -3.13 7.84
C LEU A 106 -8.43 -2.59 7.38
N ASP A 107 -9.36 -2.51 8.32
CA ASP A 107 -10.68 -1.98 8.08
C ASP A 107 -10.68 -0.47 8.31
N LYS A 108 -10.94 0.33 7.27
CA LYS A 108 -10.97 1.80 7.35
C LYS A 108 -11.89 2.33 8.45
N SER A 109 -12.97 1.64 8.73
CA SER A 109 -13.95 2.08 9.72
C SER A 109 -13.49 1.85 11.17
N LYS A 110 -12.43 1.07 11.38
CA LYS A 110 -11.98 0.65 12.71
C LYS A 110 -10.58 1.13 13.06
N ILE A 111 -9.88 1.78 12.14
CA ILE A 111 -8.50 2.21 12.36
C ILE A 111 -8.38 3.74 12.35
N THR A 112 -7.31 4.21 12.97
CA THR A 112 -6.88 5.60 12.91
C THR A 112 -5.67 5.73 11.99
N PRO A 113 -5.30 6.94 11.53
CA PRO A 113 -4.06 7.13 10.77
C PRO A 113 -2.83 6.63 11.52
N GLN A 114 -2.81 6.69 12.85
CA GLN A 114 -1.69 6.19 13.64
C GLN A 114 -1.53 4.68 13.55
N ASP A 115 -2.62 3.94 13.33
CA ASP A 115 -2.55 2.49 13.13
C ASP A 115 -1.83 2.15 11.83
N ILE A 116 -1.96 3.01 10.82
CA ILE A 116 -1.26 2.84 9.54
C ILE A 116 0.25 3.05 9.74
N LEU A 117 0.62 4.07 10.50
CA LEU A 117 2.02 4.29 10.85
C LEU A 117 2.60 3.10 11.63
N ALA A 118 1.82 2.55 12.56
CA ALA A 118 2.24 1.37 13.32
C ALA A 118 2.47 0.16 12.42
N ALA A 119 1.59 -0.07 11.45
CA ALA A 119 1.74 -1.16 10.48
C ALA A 119 3.00 -0.99 9.63
N ALA A 120 3.27 0.23 9.15
CA ALA A 120 4.47 0.54 8.39
C ALA A 120 5.74 0.27 9.23
N ARG A 121 5.75 0.69 10.48
CA ARG A 121 6.89 0.46 11.39
C ARG A 121 7.16 -1.02 11.65
N ARG A 122 6.14 -1.85 11.66
CA ARG A 122 6.31 -3.29 11.84
C ARG A 122 6.96 -3.97 10.65
N ILE A 123 6.73 -3.44 9.45
CA ILE A 123 7.21 -4.02 8.20
C ILE A 123 8.60 -3.48 7.85
N LEU A 124 8.81 -2.20 8.08
CA LEU A 124 10.03 -1.49 7.65
C LEU A 124 11.03 -1.20 8.81
#